data_cc60db850b32b1d8b53e1bfb6a5bbcfb
#
_entry.id   cc60db850b32b1d8b53e1bfb6a5bbcfb
#
_cell.length_a   1.000
_cell.length_b   1.000
_cell.length_c   1.000
_cell.angle_alpha   90.00
_cell.angle_beta   90.00
_cell.angle_gamma   90.00
#
_symmetry.space_group_name_H-M   'P 1'
#
loop_
_entity.id
_entity.type
_entity.pdbx_description
1 polymer ?
#
loop_
_entity_poly.entity_id
_entity_poly.type
_entity_poly.pdbx_seq_one_letter_code
_entity_poly.pdbx_strand_id
1 'polypeptide(L)'
;MDHNQRSHGWQLREGASVRPRRKRGAKAQAIGISRGGQTTKFHALTDTPGRPVALHVTAGNVSDITMAETLLAEVDDCCYVLADKGYDSDKLRAKIRQKGAKPVIPGRKSLKKPIRFDKVRYKFRWMVEAVFCRLKDFRRVATRYDKLARNFLSTLVIATIVVYWT
;
A
#
# COMPACT_ATOMS: atom_id res chain seq x y z
N MET A 1 -16.40 -23.21 22.50
CA MET A 1 -16.87 -22.20 21.51
C MET A 1 -15.74 -21.22 21.29
N ASP A 2 -15.08 -21.37 20.16
CA ASP A 2 -13.79 -20.75 19.86
C ASP A 2 -13.85 -19.23 19.73
N HIS A 3 -13.31 -18.52 20.71
CA HIS A 3 -13.09 -17.08 20.66
C HIS A 3 -11.78 -16.67 19.94
N ASN A 4 -11.12 -17.63 19.26
CA ASN A 4 -9.79 -17.38 18.68
C ASN A 4 -9.75 -17.14 17.17
N GLN A 5 -10.87 -16.88 16.55
CA GLN A 5 -10.91 -16.69 15.10
C GLN A 5 -11.32 -15.30 14.71
N ARG A 6 -10.59 -14.25 14.83
CA ARG A 6 -10.88 -13.04 14.01
C ARG A 6 -10.06 -11.81 14.38
N SER A 7 -8.76 -11.95 14.42
CA SER A 7 -7.87 -10.80 14.50
C SER A 7 -7.26 -10.42 13.14
N HIS A 8 -7.77 -10.97 12.03
CA HIS A 8 -7.21 -10.69 10.72
C HIS A 8 -7.60 -9.30 10.26
N GLY A 9 -6.60 -8.47 10.03
CA GLY A 9 -6.73 -7.15 9.45
C GLY A 9 -5.79 -6.99 8.26
N TRP A 10 -6.15 -6.11 7.35
CA TRP A 10 -5.35 -5.76 6.19
C TRP A 10 -4.87 -4.33 6.29
N GLN A 11 -3.69 -4.09 5.78
CA GLN A 11 -3.09 -2.76 5.77
C GLN A 11 -2.76 -2.33 4.35
N LEU A 12 -3.31 -1.18 3.98
CA LEU A 12 -3.09 -0.53 2.69
C LEU A 12 -2.14 0.63 2.87
N ARG A 13 -1.08 0.66 2.09
CA ARG A 13 -0.17 1.81 2.08
C ARG A 13 0.49 2.06 0.73
N GLU A 14 0.75 3.34 0.49
CA GLU A 14 1.64 3.81 -0.55
C GLU A 14 3.10 3.54 -0.14
N GLY A 15 3.81 2.88 -1.04
CA GLY A 15 5.25 2.74 -0.96
C GLY A 15 5.96 3.98 -1.49
N ALA A 16 7.22 4.05 -1.14
CA ALA A 16 8.07 5.15 -1.53
C ALA A 16 8.15 5.33 -3.05
N SER A 17 8.22 6.58 -3.43
CA SER A 17 8.54 6.99 -4.77
C SER A 17 10.01 6.64 -5.08
N VAL A 18 10.25 6.01 -6.20
CA VAL A 18 11.57 5.62 -6.68
C VAL A 18 11.86 6.38 -7.97
N ARG A 19 13.04 6.98 -8.08
CA ARG A 19 13.44 7.75 -9.27
C ARG A 19 13.95 6.83 -10.39
N PRO A 20 13.32 6.82 -11.58
CA PRO A 20 13.81 6.05 -12.72
C PRO A 20 14.88 6.82 -13.50
N ARG A 21 15.79 6.10 -14.11
CA ARG A 21 16.99 6.66 -14.73
C ARG A 21 16.86 7.07 -16.21
N ARG A 22 15.72 6.93 -16.95
CA ARG A 22 15.60 7.38 -18.35
C ARG A 22 14.19 7.53 -18.92
N LYS A 23 14.07 8.45 -19.89
CA LYS A 23 12.88 8.83 -20.67
C LYS A 23 12.69 7.89 -21.88
N ARG A 24 11.72 6.95 -21.87
CA ARG A 24 11.04 6.44 -23.07
C ARG A 24 9.87 5.53 -22.65
N GLY A 25 8.65 5.79 -23.20
CA GLY A 25 7.48 4.93 -23.00
C GLY A 25 6.84 5.02 -21.59
N ALA A 26 6.40 6.20 -21.15
CA ALA A 26 5.92 6.47 -19.79
C ALA A 26 4.82 5.50 -19.27
N LYS A 27 3.89 5.08 -20.12
CA LYS A 27 2.80 4.15 -19.72
C LYS A 27 3.30 2.74 -19.39
N ALA A 28 4.13 2.15 -20.24
CA ALA A 28 4.67 0.79 -20.03
C ALA A 28 5.67 0.72 -18.87
N GLN A 29 6.18 1.89 -18.45
CA GLN A 29 7.19 2.00 -17.41
C GLN A 29 6.60 2.39 -16.05
N ALA A 30 5.31 2.72 -15.94
CA ALA A 30 4.70 3.27 -14.75
C ALA A 30 5.55 4.42 -14.15
N ILE A 31 5.91 5.39 -14.99
CA ILE A 31 6.67 6.58 -14.62
C ILE A 31 5.74 7.79 -14.73
N GLY A 32 5.66 8.59 -13.69
CA GLY A 32 4.90 9.83 -13.66
C GLY A 32 5.68 10.99 -13.04
N ILE A 33 5.26 12.21 -13.34
CA ILE A 33 5.87 13.41 -12.78
C ILE A 33 5.18 13.71 -11.44
N SER A 34 5.95 13.69 -10.36
CA SER A 34 5.55 14.12 -9.03
C SER A 34 6.33 15.38 -8.63
N ARG A 35 6.05 15.94 -7.46
CA ARG A 35 6.83 17.06 -6.92
C ARG A 35 8.34 16.78 -6.83
N GLY A 36 8.72 15.53 -6.68
CA GLY A 36 10.13 15.08 -6.65
C GLY A 36 10.69 14.71 -8.02
N GLY A 37 10.01 15.06 -9.13
CA GLY A 37 10.41 14.73 -10.50
C GLY A 37 9.76 13.45 -11.00
N GLN A 38 10.44 12.76 -11.91
CA GLN A 38 9.97 11.48 -12.45
C GLN A 38 10.06 10.39 -11.39
N THR A 39 8.94 9.79 -11.04
CA THR A 39 8.86 8.78 -9.98
C THR A 39 7.93 7.65 -10.34
N THR A 40 8.15 6.53 -9.68
CA THR A 40 7.26 5.37 -9.65
C THR A 40 6.87 5.13 -8.20
N LYS A 41 5.62 4.80 -7.97
CA LYS A 41 5.12 4.35 -6.67
C LYS A 41 4.91 2.84 -6.69
N PHE A 42 5.10 2.19 -5.56
CA PHE A 42 4.57 0.85 -5.35
C PHE A 42 3.65 0.83 -4.13
N HIS A 43 2.61 0.06 -4.22
CA HIS A 43 1.58 -0.09 -3.20
C HIS A 43 1.66 -1.51 -2.67
N ALA A 44 1.48 -1.68 -1.37
CA ALA A 44 1.49 -2.97 -0.73
C ALA A 44 0.19 -3.18 0.05
N LEU A 45 -0.36 -4.37 -0.05
CA LEU A 45 -1.34 -4.92 0.86
C LEU A 45 -0.59 -5.89 1.78
N THR A 46 -0.73 -5.72 3.09
CA THR A 46 -0.08 -6.61 4.07
C THR A 46 -1.12 -7.28 4.95
N ASP A 47 -0.80 -8.47 5.41
CA ASP A 47 -1.56 -9.15 6.45
C ASP A 47 -1.30 -8.54 7.86
N THR A 48 -1.96 -9.08 8.89
CA THR A 48 -1.82 -8.59 10.27
C THR A 48 -0.37 -8.67 10.80
N PRO A 49 0.41 -9.73 10.53
CA PRO A 49 1.84 -9.77 10.86
C PRO A 49 2.71 -8.81 10.05
N GLY A 50 2.16 -8.12 9.07
CA GLY A 50 2.89 -7.18 8.22
C GLY A 50 3.59 -7.81 7.02
N ARG A 51 3.24 -9.04 6.62
CA ARG A 51 3.80 -9.67 5.43
C ARG A 51 3.08 -9.17 4.18
N PRO A 52 3.78 -8.71 3.14
CA PRO A 52 3.15 -8.31 1.89
C PRO A 52 2.52 -9.51 1.17
N VAL A 53 1.23 -9.39 0.85
CA VAL A 53 0.46 -10.41 0.13
C VAL A 53 0.11 -9.96 -1.28
N ALA A 54 0.06 -8.64 -1.52
CA ALA A 54 -0.11 -8.07 -2.85
C ALA A 54 0.76 -6.84 -3.05
N LEU A 55 1.29 -6.69 -4.26
CA LEU A 55 2.15 -5.58 -4.64
C LEU A 55 1.72 -5.03 -6.00
N HIS A 56 1.54 -3.72 -6.09
CA HIS A 56 1.26 -3.03 -7.35
C HIS A 56 2.24 -1.88 -7.59
N VAL A 57 2.50 -1.62 -8.86
CA VAL A 57 3.38 -0.53 -9.29
C VAL A 57 2.58 0.46 -10.14
N THR A 58 2.67 1.73 -9.80
CA THR A 58 2.00 2.82 -10.53
C THR A 58 2.95 3.96 -10.86
N ALA A 59 2.52 4.80 -11.79
CA ALA A 59 3.20 6.07 -12.02
C ALA A 59 3.09 6.98 -10.79
N GLY A 60 4.13 7.75 -10.50
CA GLY A 60 4.21 8.55 -9.27
C GLY A 60 3.16 9.64 -9.10
N ASN A 61 2.48 10.02 -10.18
CA ASN A 61 1.36 10.97 -10.17
C ASN A 61 -0.01 10.31 -9.94
N VAL A 62 -0.09 8.98 -9.92
CA VAL A 62 -1.35 8.27 -9.65
C VAL A 62 -1.74 8.47 -8.19
N SER A 63 -3.01 8.78 -7.96
CA SER A 63 -3.56 8.95 -6.61
C SER A 63 -3.67 7.59 -5.90
N ASP A 64 -3.33 7.57 -4.61
CA ASP A 64 -3.38 6.36 -3.78
C ASP A 64 -4.80 5.80 -3.66
N ILE A 65 -5.80 6.68 -3.65
CA ILE A 65 -7.22 6.30 -3.61
C ILE A 65 -7.60 5.46 -4.83
N THR A 66 -7.03 5.74 -6.01
CA THR A 66 -7.30 4.95 -7.23
C THR A 66 -6.87 3.51 -7.07
N MET A 67 -5.72 3.27 -6.41
CA MET A 67 -5.21 1.93 -6.14
C MET A 67 -5.92 1.23 -4.97
N ALA A 68 -6.53 2.00 -4.06
CA ALA A 68 -7.22 1.44 -2.91
C ALA A 68 -8.34 0.47 -3.30
N GLU A 69 -9.07 0.76 -4.36
CA GLU A 69 -10.16 -0.11 -4.84
C GLU A 69 -9.61 -1.43 -5.39
N THR A 70 -8.51 -1.38 -6.14
CA THR A 70 -7.82 -2.58 -6.67
C THR A 70 -7.29 -3.44 -5.54
N LEU A 71 -6.58 -2.84 -4.59
CA LEU A 71 -6.05 -3.56 -3.43
C LEU A 71 -7.16 -4.12 -2.53
N LEU A 72 -8.27 -3.38 -2.37
CA LEU A 72 -9.41 -3.87 -1.60
C LEU A 72 -10.12 -5.06 -2.27
N ALA A 73 -10.06 -5.17 -3.60
CA ALA A 73 -10.59 -6.33 -4.32
C ALA A 73 -9.82 -7.63 -4.01
N GLU A 74 -8.54 -7.51 -3.68
CA GLU A 74 -7.66 -8.62 -3.31
C GLU A 74 -7.73 -8.99 -1.81
N VAL A 75 -8.51 -8.22 -1.03
CA VAL A 75 -8.73 -8.50 0.39
C VAL A 75 -9.84 -9.54 0.52
N ASP A 76 -9.51 -10.65 1.15
CA ASP A 76 -10.48 -11.65 1.59
C ASP A 76 -11.23 -11.20 2.86
N ASP A 77 -12.00 -12.07 3.47
CA ASP A 77 -12.73 -11.80 4.70
C ASP A 77 -11.80 -11.32 5.82
N CYS A 78 -12.07 -10.15 6.33
CA CYS A 78 -11.27 -9.53 7.38
C CYS A 78 -12.12 -8.73 8.36
N CYS A 79 -11.62 -8.57 9.58
CA CYS A 79 -12.29 -7.76 10.59
C CYS A 79 -12.07 -6.25 10.41
N TYR A 80 -10.93 -5.85 9.87
CA TYR A 80 -10.62 -4.44 9.67
C TYR A 80 -9.63 -4.22 8.53
N VAL A 81 -9.70 -3.05 7.91
CA VAL A 81 -8.74 -2.55 6.93
C VAL A 81 -8.12 -1.27 7.47
N LEU A 82 -6.80 -1.30 7.65
CA LEU A 82 -6.02 -0.17 8.11
C LEU A 82 -5.38 0.54 6.91
N ALA A 83 -5.56 1.85 6.82
CA ALA A 83 -4.89 2.65 5.80
C ALA A 83 -4.55 4.04 6.35
N ASP A 84 -3.64 4.75 5.69
CA ASP A 84 -3.27 6.09 6.10
C ASP A 84 -4.30 7.13 5.63
N LYS A 85 -4.10 8.39 6.05
CA LYS A 85 -4.99 9.51 5.69
C LYS A 85 -5.02 9.83 4.18
N GLY A 86 -4.06 9.34 3.40
CA GLY A 86 -4.05 9.47 1.94
C GLY A 86 -5.19 8.69 1.29
N TYR A 87 -5.64 7.63 1.95
CA TYR A 87 -6.76 6.79 1.55
C TYR A 87 -8.13 7.25 2.10
N ASP A 88 -8.19 8.41 2.75
CA ASP A 88 -9.43 8.93 3.32
C ASP A 88 -10.44 9.30 2.22
N SER A 89 -11.43 8.45 2.06
CA SER A 89 -12.54 8.58 1.11
C SER A 89 -13.77 7.89 1.66
N ASP A 90 -14.92 8.58 1.64
CA ASP A 90 -16.19 8.00 2.07
C ASP A 90 -16.59 6.79 1.24
N LYS A 91 -16.28 6.83 -0.07
CA LYS A 91 -16.50 5.70 -0.99
C LYS A 91 -15.70 4.47 -0.57
N LEU A 92 -14.41 4.65 -0.24
CA LEU A 92 -13.57 3.54 0.22
C LEU A 92 -14.05 2.98 1.55
N ARG A 93 -14.41 3.85 2.51
CA ARG A 93 -14.97 3.43 3.80
C ARG A 93 -16.26 2.63 3.64
N ALA A 94 -17.14 3.06 2.72
CA ALA A 94 -18.38 2.34 2.42
C ALA A 94 -18.07 0.94 1.84
N LYS A 95 -17.16 0.84 0.88
CA LYS A 95 -16.73 -0.44 0.31
C LYS A 95 -16.12 -1.39 1.34
N ILE A 96 -15.29 -0.88 2.26
CA ILE A 96 -14.73 -1.69 3.35
C ILE A 96 -15.85 -2.24 4.24
N ARG A 97 -16.85 -1.41 4.59
CA ARG A 97 -18.00 -1.85 5.39
C ARG A 97 -18.87 -2.86 4.64
N GLN A 98 -19.06 -2.70 3.33
CA GLN A 98 -19.79 -3.67 2.51
C GLN A 98 -19.12 -5.06 2.50
N LYS A 99 -17.81 -5.12 2.65
CA LYS A 99 -17.05 -6.37 2.85
C LYS A 99 -17.12 -6.89 4.30
N GLY A 100 -17.92 -6.30 5.18
CA GLY A 100 -18.03 -6.69 6.59
C GLY A 100 -16.89 -6.22 7.48
N ALA A 101 -15.93 -5.45 6.96
CA ALA A 101 -14.76 -4.98 7.67
C ALA A 101 -14.94 -3.58 8.29
N LYS A 102 -14.16 -3.28 9.33
CA LYS A 102 -14.11 -1.93 9.94
C LYS A 102 -12.99 -1.10 9.30
N PRO A 103 -13.29 0.09 8.74
CA PRO A 103 -12.25 0.98 8.23
C PRO A 103 -11.49 1.65 9.39
N VAL A 104 -10.19 1.44 9.47
CA VAL A 104 -9.27 2.07 10.43
C VAL A 104 -8.41 3.09 9.67
N ILE A 105 -9.04 4.19 9.30
CA ILE A 105 -8.44 5.24 8.47
C ILE A 105 -8.65 6.58 9.18
N PRO A 106 -7.62 7.37 9.47
CA PRO A 106 -7.79 8.69 10.03
C PRO A 106 -8.39 9.65 9.00
N GLY A 107 -9.21 10.59 9.45
CA GLY A 107 -9.73 11.65 8.61
C GLY A 107 -8.65 12.65 8.22
N ARG A 108 -8.84 13.31 7.08
CA ARG A 108 -7.98 14.43 6.68
C ARG A 108 -8.17 15.61 7.63
N LYS A 109 -7.10 16.37 7.88
CA LYS A 109 -7.14 17.56 8.76
C LYS A 109 -8.12 18.66 8.28
N SER A 110 -8.44 18.68 6.99
CA SER A 110 -9.36 19.64 6.38
C SER A 110 -10.85 19.37 6.62
N LEU A 111 -11.19 18.23 7.24
CA LEU A 111 -12.59 17.89 7.52
C LEU A 111 -13.14 18.74 8.66
N LYS A 112 -14.31 19.37 8.46
CA LYS A 112 -15.02 20.13 9.51
C LYS A 112 -15.39 19.28 10.73
N LYS A 113 -15.66 17.97 10.52
CA LYS A 113 -15.95 17.01 11.60
C LYS A 113 -14.89 15.93 11.61
N PRO A 114 -14.20 15.69 12.74
CA PRO A 114 -13.21 14.64 12.85
C PRO A 114 -13.87 13.25 12.73
N ILE A 115 -13.26 12.38 11.93
CA ILE A 115 -13.73 11.01 11.78
C ILE A 115 -13.19 10.18 12.93
N ARG A 116 -14.08 9.49 13.65
CA ARG A 116 -13.70 8.53 14.68
C ARG A 116 -13.14 7.26 14.03
N PHE A 117 -12.00 6.79 14.49
CA PHE A 117 -11.36 5.54 14.06
C PHE A 117 -10.66 4.87 15.25
N ASP A 118 -10.35 3.61 15.13
CA ASP A 118 -9.65 2.85 16.17
C ASP A 118 -8.18 3.26 16.24
N LYS A 119 -7.84 4.09 17.23
CA LYS A 119 -6.48 4.58 17.45
C LYS A 119 -5.51 3.49 17.92
N VAL A 120 -6.02 2.45 18.60
CA VAL A 120 -5.20 1.34 19.10
C VAL A 120 -4.72 0.50 17.93
N ARG A 121 -5.64 0.07 17.07
CA ARG A 121 -5.29 -0.66 15.84
C ARG A 121 -4.45 0.18 14.90
N TYR A 122 -4.71 1.47 14.81
CA TYR A 122 -3.93 2.36 13.95
C TYR A 122 -2.44 2.43 14.31
N LYS A 123 -2.06 2.16 15.55
CA LYS A 123 -0.66 2.09 15.97
C LYS A 123 0.11 1.01 15.19
N PHE A 124 -0.53 -0.08 14.79
CA PHE A 124 0.11 -1.14 13.99
C PHE A 124 0.53 -0.72 12.58
N ARG A 125 0.20 0.51 12.16
CA ARG A 125 0.65 1.07 10.89
C ARG A 125 2.18 1.03 10.69
N TRP A 126 2.95 1.07 11.76
CA TRP A 126 4.41 0.98 11.68
C TRP A 126 4.90 -0.31 11.02
N MET A 127 4.13 -1.41 11.08
CA MET A 127 4.50 -2.69 10.44
C MET A 127 4.64 -2.53 8.93
N VAL A 128 3.69 -1.81 8.29
CA VAL A 128 3.79 -1.56 6.84
C VAL A 128 4.95 -0.60 6.53
N GLU A 129 5.23 0.36 7.41
CA GLU A 129 6.41 1.21 7.26
C GLU A 129 7.70 0.39 7.28
N ALA A 130 7.79 -0.57 8.19
CA ALA A 130 8.91 -1.49 8.27
C ALA A 130 9.07 -2.32 6.99
N VAL A 131 7.95 -2.75 6.35
CA VAL A 131 8.00 -3.42 5.04
C VAL A 131 8.72 -2.58 4.01
N PHE A 132 8.33 -1.31 3.88
CA PHE A 132 8.96 -0.43 2.89
C PHE A 132 10.42 -0.15 3.21
N CYS A 133 10.79 -0.04 4.48
CA CYS A 133 12.18 0.11 4.88
C CYS A 133 12.99 -1.12 4.48
N ARG A 134 12.55 -2.32 4.87
CA ARG A 134 13.24 -3.59 4.54
C ARG A 134 13.35 -3.84 3.03
N LEU A 135 12.30 -3.56 2.26
CA LEU A 135 12.37 -3.71 0.80
C LEU A 135 13.36 -2.73 0.17
N LYS A 136 13.55 -1.54 0.76
CA LYS A 136 14.52 -0.56 0.28
C LYS A 136 15.97 -0.89 0.63
N ASP A 137 16.23 -1.81 1.54
CA ASP A 137 17.58 -2.33 1.79
C ASP A 137 18.14 -3.01 0.53
N PHE A 138 17.25 -3.54 -0.32
CA PHE A 138 17.63 -3.98 -1.65
C PHE A 138 17.87 -2.79 -2.56
N ARG A 139 19.12 -2.57 -2.94
CA ARG A 139 19.53 -1.44 -3.79
C ARG A 139 18.73 -1.32 -5.09
N ARG A 140 18.33 -2.44 -5.70
CA ARG A 140 17.49 -2.45 -6.92
C ARG A 140 16.08 -1.94 -6.67
N VAL A 141 15.56 -2.08 -5.46
CA VAL A 141 14.27 -1.53 -5.04
C VAL A 141 14.40 -0.06 -4.67
N ALA A 142 15.41 0.30 -3.88
CA ALA A 142 15.66 1.68 -3.46
C ALA A 142 15.96 2.61 -4.64
N THR A 143 16.74 2.11 -5.61
CA THR A 143 17.06 2.81 -6.85
C THR A 143 16.58 1.98 -8.01
N ARG A 144 15.46 2.37 -8.60
CA ARG A 144 14.88 1.63 -9.71
C ARG A 144 15.79 1.66 -10.94
N TYR A 145 16.46 0.55 -11.24
CA TYR A 145 17.24 0.35 -12.47
C TYR A 145 16.39 -0.22 -13.59
N ASP A 146 15.32 -0.91 -13.27
CA ASP A 146 14.47 -1.59 -14.24
C ASP A 146 13.65 -0.58 -15.06
N LYS A 147 13.77 -0.65 -16.38
CA LYS A 147 13.03 0.23 -17.30
C LYS A 147 11.55 -0.09 -17.31
N LEU A 148 11.20 -1.37 -17.37
CA LEU A 148 9.82 -1.83 -17.45
C LEU A 148 9.22 -2.00 -16.06
N ALA A 149 7.95 -1.58 -15.90
CA ALA A 149 7.23 -1.71 -14.65
C ALA A 149 7.12 -3.17 -14.19
N ARG A 150 6.88 -4.10 -15.12
CA ARG A 150 6.82 -5.53 -14.83
C ARG A 150 8.12 -6.08 -14.24
N ASN A 151 9.28 -5.67 -14.76
CA ASN A 151 10.56 -6.13 -14.23
C ASN A 151 10.83 -5.57 -12.83
N PHE A 152 10.47 -4.30 -12.63
CA PHE A 152 10.53 -3.70 -11.30
C PHE A 152 9.59 -4.39 -10.30
N LEU A 153 8.37 -4.73 -10.71
CA LEU A 153 7.45 -5.51 -9.89
C LEU A 153 8.03 -6.90 -9.57
N SER A 154 8.63 -7.59 -10.55
CA SER A 154 9.30 -8.88 -10.30
C SER A 154 10.43 -8.74 -9.26
N THR A 155 11.23 -7.67 -9.35
CA THR A 155 12.27 -7.37 -8.35
C THR A 155 11.68 -7.16 -6.96
N LEU A 156 10.55 -6.43 -6.85
CA LEU A 156 9.84 -6.24 -5.59
C LEU A 156 9.31 -7.56 -5.01
N VAL A 157 8.70 -8.40 -5.86
CA VAL A 157 8.17 -9.71 -5.45
C VAL A 157 9.29 -10.62 -4.94
N ILE A 158 10.42 -10.72 -5.66
CA ILE A 158 11.57 -11.53 -5.24
C ILE A 158 12.13 -11.01 -3.91
N ALA A 159 12.32 -9.70 -3.76
CA ALA A 159 12.77 -9.11 -2.50
C ALA A 159 11.80 -9.41 -1.35
N THR A 160 10.50 -9.38 -1.61
CA THR A 160 9.47 -9.71 -0.63
C THR A 160 9.54 -11.17 -0.20
N ILE A 161 9.69 -12.09 -1.14
CA ILE A 161 9.84 -13.52 -0.85
C ILE A 161 11.06 -13.74 0.05
N VAL A 162 12.20 -13.19 -0.32
CA VAL A 162 13.43 -13.33 0.46
C VAL A 162 13.31 -12.78 1.88
N VAL A 163 12.55 -11.70 2.08
CA VAL A 163 12.46 -11.04 3.41
C VAL A 163 11.41 -11.68 4.31
N TYR A 164 10.32 -12.19 3.74
CA TYR A 164 9.13 -12.54 4.52
C TYR A 164 8.68 -14.00 4.40
N TRP A 165 9.20 -14.73 3.40
CA TRP A 165 8.73 -16.08 3.08
C TRP A 165 9.86 -17.12 3.03
N THR A 166 11.11 -16.74 3.33
CA THR A 166 12.26 -17.62 3.56
C THR A 166 12.74 -17.51 5.00
#